data_6909291a5dc07d8a759bbe1e057c1317
#
_entry.id   6909291a5dc07d8a759bbe1e057c1317
#
_cell.length_a   1.000
_cell.length_b   1.000
_cell.length_c   1.000
_cell.angle_alpha   90.00
_cell.angle_beta   90.00
_cell.angle_gamma   90.00
#
_symmetry.space_group_name_H-M   'P 1'
#
loop_
_entity.id
_entity.type
_entity.pdbx_description
1 polymer ?
#
loop_
_entity_poly.entity_id
_entity_poly.type
_entity_poly.pdbx_seq_one_letter_code
_entity_poly.pdbx_strand_id
1 'polypeptide(L)'
;MLNTENIQSLIDSGEGYNVEFKVRVPSKVRELTEEICAFANADGGYLLIGVDDNGQVVDTNLENDKRSAIQGSISEISPALHCELYSVNIVNKTVWVIDVPSGKDKPYIFSGSIYVREGANSQKLRTAEEMRSFFQECNKIFFDHIPCHWFNIYTDADEQMIKDFRTEAKLSPSTPDKQIFENLELFTENGTAKNGAAMFFGKQPERKFPHAITRCVLFKGTNKVYIIDDKTFGGSLYQQYLQAIAWLESKLQVAYKIEGTGPREEIWEIPLTVFKEAIINALSHRDYYEPVSYTHLTL
;
A
#
# COMPACT_ATOMS: atom_id res chain seq x y z
N MET A 1 -9.63 6.63 26.57
CA MET A 1 -9.95 5.62 27.65
C MET A 1 -11.34 5.08 27.45
N LEU A 2 -11.48 3.78 27.42
CA LEU A 2 -12.77 3.07 27.36
C LEU A 2 -13.46 3.06 28.73
N ASN A 3 -14.79 3.06 28.74
CA ASN A 3 -15.59 2.88 29.96
C ASN A 3 -15.80 1.37 30.26
N THR A 4 -16.41 1.08 31.41
CA THR A 4 -16.67 -0.32 31.85
C THR A 4 -17.49 -1.11 30.83
N GLU A 5 -18.53 -0.50 30.24
CA GLU A 5 -19.40 -1.16 29.25
C GLU A 5 -18.63 -1.52 27.96
N ASN A 6 -17.77 -0.62 27.48
CA ASN A 6 -16.95 -0.88 26.32
C ASN A 6 -15.95 -2.04 26.57
N ILE A 7 -15.32 -2.06 27.76
CA ILE A 7 -14.40 -3.16 28.13
C ILE A 7 -15.15 -4.48 28.25
N GLN A 8 -16.35 -4.49 28.85
CA GLN A 8 -17.16 -5.69 28.91
C GLN A 8 -17.52 -6.20 27.51
N SER A 9 -17.90 -5.30 26.60
CA SER A 9 -18.19 -5.67 25.21
C SER A 9 -16.97 -6.26 24.47
N LEU A 10 -15.76 -5.75 24.75
CA LEU A 10 -14.52 -6.32 24.21
C LEU A 10 -14.28 -7.72 24.77
N ILE A 11 -14.48 -7.93 26.06
CA ILE A 11 -14.34 -9.24 26.70
C ILE A 11 -15.35 -10.23 26.12
N ASP A 12 -16.60 -9.83 25.94
CA ASP A 12 -17.67 -10.67 25.40
C ASP A 12 -17.43 -11.06 23.93
N SER A 13 -16.72 -10.22 23.17
CA SER A 13 -16.33 -10.52 21.78
C SER A 13 -15.15 -11.50 21.66
N GLY A 14 -14.38 -11.69 22.73
CA GLY A 14 -13.22 -12.56 22.78
C GLY A 14 -11.95 -11.96 22.14
N GLU A 15 -10.88 -12.73 22.19
CA GLU A 15 -9.62 -12.37 21.51
C GLU A 15 -9.80 -12.30 20.00
N GLY A 16 -9.10 -11.37 19.36
CA GLY A 16 -9.23 -11.13 17.93
C GLY A 16 -8.10 -10.26 17.37
N TYR A 17 -8.34 -9.73 16.21
CA TYR A 17 -7.33 -8.93 15.50
C TYR A 17 -6.85 -7.71 16.31
N ASN A 18 -7.73 -7.09 17.09
CA ASN A 18 -7.49 -5.87 17.85
C ASN A 18 -7.67 -6.02 19.38
N VAL A 19 -7.81 -7.23 19.87
CA VAL A 19 -7.97 -7.50 21.32
C VAL A 19 -7.14 -8.71 21.72
N GLU A 20 -6.42 -8.59 22.82
CA GLU A 20 -5.60 -9.64 23.42
C GLU A 20 -5.83 -9.71 24.92
N PHE A 21 -5.98 -10.92 25.48
CA PHE A 21 -6.17 -11.16 26.91
C PHE A 21 -4.90 -11.69 27.56
N LYS A 22 -4.66 -11.28 28.79
CA LYS A 22 -3.62 -11.85 29.64
C LYS A 22 -4.15 -11.95 31.08
N VAL A 23 -4.06 -13.11 31.67
CA VAL A 23 -4.44 -13.32 33.09
C VAL A 23 -3.61 -12.41 34.01
N ARG A 24 -2.34 -12.24 33.69
CA ARG A 24 -1.36 -11.41 34.43
C ARG A 24 -0.24 -10.96 33.52
N VAL A 25 0.54 -9.97 33.95
CA VAL A 25 1.75 -9.58 33.26
C VAL A 25 2.70 -10.78 33.17
N PRO A 26 3.15 -11.16 31.97
CA PRO A 26 4.13 -12.23 31.79
C PRO A 26 5.40 -11.99 32.60
N SER A 27 6.08 -13.07 33.00
CA SER A 27 7.38 -12.96 33.69
C SER A 27 8.41 -12.20 32.84
N LYS A 28 8.32 -12.35 31.54
CA LYS A 28 9.07 -11.58 30.54
C LYS A 28 8.17 -10.51 29.96
N VAL A 29 8.28 -9.28 30.44
CA VAL A 29 7.52 -8.12 29.93
C VAL A 29 7.68 -7.93 28.41
N ARG A 30 8.80 -8.39 27.88
CA ARG A 30 9.07 -8.38 26.44
C ARG A 30 7.96 -9.04 25.60
N GLU A 31 7.36 -10.14 26.05
CA GLU A 31 6.26 -10.83 25.35
C GLU A 31 5.05 -9.91 25.19
N LEU A 32 4.76 -9.09 26.19
CA LEU A 32 3.72 -8.07 26.12
C LEU A 32 4.06 -6.97 25.11
N THR A 33 5.33 -6.58 25.06
CA THR A 33 5.80 -5.52 24.16
C THR A 33 5.80 -5.96 22.70
N GLU A 34 6.00 -7.24 22.43
CA GLU A 34 5.87 -7.85 21.10
C GLU A 34 4.43 -7.72 20.58
N GLU A 35 3.41 -7.98 21.44
CA GLU A 35 2.00 -7.77 21.12
C GLU A 35 1.69 -6.28 20.88
N ILE A 36 2.18 -5.40 21.75
CA ILE A 36 2.00 -3.94 21.60
C ILE A 36 2.60 -3.45 20.29
N CYS A 37 3.79 -3.93 19.94
CA CYS A 37 4.44 -3.60 18.67
C CYS A 37 3.62 -4.08 17.48
N ALA A 38 3.04 -5.29 17.56
CA ALA A 38 2.19 -5.85 16.51
C ALA A 38 0.89 -5.05 16.34
N PHE A 39 0.24 -4.61 17.43
CA PHE A 39 -0.92 -3.73 17.37
C PHE A 39 -0.59 -2.38 16.74
N ALA A 40 0.56 -1.78 17.12
CA ALA A 40 0.99 -0.52 16.53
C ALA A 40 1.23 -0.62 15.01
N ASN A 41 1.74 -1.76 14.56
CA ASN A 41 1.95 -2.06 13.14
C ASN A 41 0.66 -2.43 12.40
N ALA A 42 -0.40 -2.76 13.12
CA ALA A 42 -1.75 -2.99 12.59
C ALA A 42 -2.64 -1.75 12.80
N ASP A 43 -3.92 -1.96 13.04
CA ASP A 43 -4.90 -0.89 13.23
C ASP A 43 -5.02 -0.40 14.68
N GLY A 44 -4.05 -0.76 15.52
CA GLY A 44 -4.10 -0.57 16.95
C GLY A 44 -4.88 -1.69 17.65
N GLY A 45 -5.07 -1.56 18.97
CA GLY A 45 -5.82 -2.54 19.72
C GLY A 45 -5.73 -2.36 21.22
N TYR A 46 -6.33 -3.31 21.93
CA TYR A 46 -6.44 -3.31 23.38
C TYR A 46 -5.84 -4.60 23.95
N LEU A 47 -4.93 -4.46 24.89
CA LEU A 47 -4.41 -5.57 25.65
C LEU A 47 -4.99 -5.50 27.06
N LEU A 48 -5.78 -6.53 27.42
CA LEU A 48 -6.50 -6.60 28.69
C LEU A 48 -5.75 -7.53 29.65
N ILE A 49 -5.26 -7.00 30.77
CA ILE A 49 -4.59 -7.77 31.82
C ILE A 49 -5.54 -7.97 32.97
N GLY A 50 -5.78 -9.22 33.36
CA GLY A 50 -6.78 -9.63 34.33
C GLY A 50 -7.99 -10.29 33.68
N VAL A 51 -7.84 -10.82 32.45
CA VAL A 51 -8.85 -11.60 31.73
C VAL A 51 -8.21 -12.90 31.27
N ASP A 52 -8.91 -14.02 31.42
CA ASP A 52 -8.46 -15.31 30.91
C ASP A 52 -8.95 -15.56 29.47
N ASP A 53 -8.46 -16.63 28.84
CA ASP A 53 -8.79 -17.00 27.45
C ASP A 53 -10.29 -17.34 27.24
N ASN A 54 -11.04 -17.54 28.32
CA ASN A 54 -12.49 -17.76 28.29
C ASN A 54 -13.30 -16.46 28.51
N GLY A 55 -12.62 -15.31 28.57
CA GLY A 55 -13.25 -14.02 28.87
C GLY A 55 -13.67 -13.86 30.33
N GLN A 56 -13.16 -14.68 31.27
CA GLN A 56 -13.45 -14.51 32.68
C GLN A 56 -12.49 -13.46 33.29
N VAL A 57 -13.09 -12.47 33.97
CA VAL A 57 -12.32 -11.47 34.69
C VAL A 57 -11.69 -12.08 35.92
N VAL A 58 -10.36 -12.03 35.99
CA VAL A 58 -9.54 -12.44 37.14
C VAL A 58 -8.98 -11.17 37.76
N ASP A 59 -9.31 -10.90 39.04
CA ASP A 59 -8.85 -9.68 39.72
C ASP A 59 -7.32 -9.59 39.70
N THR A 60 -6.79 -8.50 39.15
CA THR A 60 -5.36 -8.31 38.95
C THR A 60 -4.91 -6.95 39.44
N ASN A 61 -4.05 -6.94 40.44
CA ASN A 61 -3.38 -5.72 40.88
C ASN A 61 -2.03 -5.58 40.16
N LEU A 62 -1.83 -4.43 39.53
CA LEU A 62 -0.59 -4.08 38.86
C LEU A 62 0.25 -3.13 39.72
N GLU A 63 1.26 -3.68 40.39
CA GLU A 63 2.18 -2.94 41.25
C GLU A 63 2.99 -1.90 40.43
N ASN A 64 3.51 -0.87 41.12
CA ASN A 64 4.22 0.24 40.47
C ASN A 64 5.47 -0.23 39.70
N ASP A 65 6.20 -1.23 40.21
CA ASP A 65 7.36 -1.79 39.54
C ASP A 65 7.00 -2.46 38.21
N LYS A 66 5.87 -3.18 38.18
CA LYS A 66 5.35 -3.79 36.94
C LYS A 66 4.90 -2.74 35.92
N ARG A 67 4.22 -1.68 36.38
CA ARG A 67 3.84 -0.57 35.51
C ARG A 67 5.06 0.12 34.91
N SER A 68 6.07 0.39 35.74
CA SER A 68 7.33 0.97 35.29
C SER A 68 8.06 0.06 34.29
N ALA A 69 8.07 -1.26 34.53
CA ALA A 69 8.66 -2.22 33.61
C ALA A 69 7.96 -2.26 32.25
N ILE A 70 6.62 -2.21 32.22
CA ILE A 70 5.84 -2.12 30.98
C ILE A 70 6.16 -0.83 30.23
N GLN A 71 6.13 0.31 30.90
CA GLN A 71 6.45 1.61 30.27
C GLN A 71 7.88 1.66 29.76
N GLY A 72 8.84 1.14 30.54
CA GLY A 72 10.24 1.02 30.12
C GLY A 72 10.40 0.18 28.87
N SER A 73 9.70 -0.97 28.79
CA SER A 73 9.77 -1.84 27.63
C SER A 73 9.08 -1.23 26.39
N ILE A 74 7.96 -0.51 26.56
CA ILE A 74 7.32 0.25 25.46
C ILE A 74 8.25 1.31 24.90
N SER A 75 9.05 1.97 25.75
CA SER A 75 10.01 2.99 25.30
C SER A 75 11.15 2.46 24.44
N GLU A 76 11.35 1.13 24.39
CA GLU A 76 12.32 0.48 23.49
C GLU A 76 11.77 0.29 22.07
N ILE A 77 10.46 0.54 21.85
CA ILE A 77 9.86 0.50 20.51
C ILE A 77 10.32 1.73 19.71
N SER A 78 10.74 1.51 18.50
CA SER A 78 11.18 2.56 17.58
C SER A 78 10.36 2.49 16.26
N PRO A 79 9.83 3.61 15.76
CA PRO A 79 9.75 4.95 16.35
C PRO A 79 9.04 4.99 17.71
N ALA A 80 9.12 6.12 18.43
CA ALA A 80 8.50 6.26 19.74
C ALA A 80 6.97 6.04 19.68
N LEU A 81 6.48 5.15 20.53
CA LEU A 81 5.07 4.79 20.60
C LEU A 81 4.47 5.24 21.94
N HIS A 82 3.35 5.91 21.88
CA HIS A 82 2.61 6.33 23.07
C HIS A 82 1.38 5.44 23.27
N CYS A 83 1.39 4.65 24.33
CA CYS A 83 0.26 3.82 24.75
C CYS A 83 -0.31 4.35 26.06
N GLU A 84 -1.63 4.25 26.24
CA GLU A 84 -2.29 4.56 27.51
C GLU A 84 -2.39 3.29 28.37
N LEU A 85 -1.95 3.36 29.62
CA LEU A 85 -2.07 2.30 30.61
C LEU A 85 -2.98 2.77 31.74
N TYR A 86 -4.14 2.16 31.88
CA TYR A 86 -5.14 2.50 32.91
C TYR A 86 -5.88 1.27 33.42
N SER A 87 -6.60 1.41 34.55
CA SER A 87 -7.41 0.34 35.13
C SER A 87 -8.89 0.64 35.04
N VAL A 88 -9.70 -0.39 34.88
CA VAL A 88 -11.16 -0.33 34.90
C VAL A 88 -11.68 -1.39 35.88
N ASN A 89 -12.69 -1.05 36.68
CA ASN A 89 -13.34 -1.97 37.59
C ASN A 89 -14.56 -2.61 36.92
N ILE A 90 -14.58 -3.94 36.87
CA ILE A 90 -15.67 -4.74 36.36
C ILE A 90 -16.15 -5.69 37.48
N VAL A 91 -17.35 -5.48 37.95
CA VAL A 91 -18.00 -6.35 39.01
C VAL A 91 -17.02 -6.58 40.18
N ASN A 92 -16.51 -5.52 40.78
CA ASN A 92 -15.54 -5.51 41.89
C ASN A 92 -14.18 -6.21 41.60
N LYS A 93 -13.83 -6.41 40.35
CA LYS A 93 -12.50 -6.88 39.91
C LYS A 93 -11.83 -5.86 39.06
N THR A 94 -10.52 -5.76 39.14
CA THR A 94 -9.73 -4.79 38.40
C THR A 94 -9.15 -5.43 37.13
N VAL A 95 -9.42 -4.81 35.97
CA VAL A 95 -8.79 -5.12 34.70
C VAL A 95 -7.89 -3.96 34.30
N TRP A 96 -6.67 -4.23 33.92
CA TRP A 96 -5.75 -3.24 33.37
C TRP A 96 -5.79 -3.26 31.86
N VAL A 97 -5.84 -2.08 31.27
CA VAL A 97 -5.95 -1.89 29.83
C VAL A 97 -4.69 -1.20 29.31
N ILE A 98 -4.06 -1.77 28.31
CA ILE A 98 -3.09 -1.06 27.47
C ILE A 98 -3.80 -0.73 26.16
N ASP A 99 -4.05 0.54 25.94
CA ASP A 99 -4.65 1.09 24.73
C ASP A 99 -3.52 1.45 23.76
N VAL A 100 -3.43 0.69 22.67
CA VAL A 100 -2.37 0.81 21.68
C VAL A 100 -2.96 1.47 20.44
N PRO A 101 -2.54 2.69 20.07
CA PRO A 101 -3.02 3.32 18.85
C PRO A 101 -2.45 2.63 17.61
N SER A 102 -3.16 2.73 16.48
CA SER A 102 -2.56 2.47 15.17
C SER A 102 -1.40 3.42 14.95
N GLY A 103 -0.22 2.87 14.72
CA GLY A 103 0.98 3.68 14.56
C GLY A 103 0.97 4.52 13.28
N LYS A 104 1.36 5.80 13.39
CA LYS A 104 1.43 6.73 12.26
C LYS A 104 2.72 6.59 11.46
N ASP A 105 3.79 6.16 12.12
CA ASP A 105 5.15 6.10 11.56
C ASP A 105 5.62 4.65 11.35
N LYS A 106 4.69 3.76 10.95
CA LYS A 106 5.02 2.36 10.62
C LYS A 106 6.19 2.29 9.62
N PRO A 107 7.07 1.29 9.74
CA PRO A 107 7.06 0.16 10.67
C PRO A 107 7.59 0.52 12.07
N TYR A 108 6.94 -0.01 13.10
CA TYR A 108 7.46 -0.02 14.47
C TYR A 108 8.30 -1.27 14.68
N ILE A 109 9.44 -1.10 15.32
CA ILE A 109 10.44 -2.14 15.55
C ILE A 109 10.68 -2.29 17.04
N PHE A 110 10.64 -3.50 17.54
CA PHE A 110 11.00 -3.83 18.90
C PHE A 110 12.13 -4.86 18.90
N SER A 111 13.21 -4.57 19.62
CA SER A 111 14.38 -5.44 19.74
C SER A 111 14.90 -5.97 18.38
N GLY A 112 15.00 -5.06 17.38
CA GLY A 112 15.48 -5.37 16.04
C GLY A 112 14.53 -6.22 15.18
N SER A 113 13.25 -6.29 15.55
CA SER A 113 12.25 -7.12 14.85
C SER A 113 10.97 -6.39 14.64
N ILE A 114 10.29 -6.70 13.52
CA ILE A 114 8.95 -6.21 13.20
C ILE A 114 7.96 -7.29 13.57
N TYR A 115 6.95 -6.92 14.34
CA TYR A 115 5.83 -7.78 14.73
C TYR A 115 4.55 -7.23 14.09
N VAL A 116 3.72 -8.11 13.55
CA VAL A 116 2.45 -7.77 12.88
C VAL A 116 1.33 -8.66 13.38
N ARG A 117 0.07 -8.21 13.27
CA ARG A 117 -1.10 -9.04 13.61
C ARG A 117 -1.51 -9.86 12.39
N GLU A 118 -1.70 -11.16 12.61
CA GLU A 118 -2.27 -12.07 11.63
C GLU A 118 -3.44 -12.80 12.29
N GLY A 119 -4.65 -12.29 12.05
CA GLY A 119 -5.83 -12.71 12.81
C GLY A 119 -5.69 -12.35 14.29
N ALA A 120 -5.89 -13.31 15.19
CA ALA A 120 -5.73 -13.14 16.63
C ALA A 120 -4.29 -13.30 17.13
N ASN A 121 -3.31 -13.60 16.25
CA ASN A 121 -1.94 -13.87 16.66
C ASN A 121 -0.99 -12.74 16.25
N SER A 122 0.04 -12.51 17.06
CA SER A 122 1.16 -11.66 16.69
C SER A 122 2.29 -12.51 16.11
N GLN A 123 2.78 -12.10 14.95
CA GLN A 123 3.86 -12.79 14.25
C GLN A 123 5.04 -11.86 14.00
N LYS A 124 6.23 -12.43 14.11
CA LYS A 124 7.46 -11.74 13.73
C LYS A 124 7.69 -11.96 12.25
N LEU A 125 7.92 -10.87 11.48
CA LEU A 125 8.37 -10.98 10.10
C LEU A 125 9.76 -11.61 10.06
N ARG A 126 9.92 -12.66 9.24
CA ARG A 126 11.13 -13.49 9.23
C ARG A 126 11.85 -13.48 7.88
N THR A 127 11.08 -13.33 6.80
CA THR A 127 11.63 -13.37 5.44
C THR A 127 11.85 -11.97 4.88
N ALA A 128 12.79 -11.84 3.95
CA ALA A 128 13.02 -10.58 3.25
C ALA A 128 11.80 -10.15 2.42
N GLU A 129 11.00 -11.11 1.97
CA GLU A 129 9.78 -10.87 1.20
C GLU A 129 8.67 -10.28 2.08
N GLU A 130 8.38 -10.90 3.24
CA GLU A 130 7.44 -10.36 4.23
C GLU A 130 7.81 -8.94 4.66
N MET A 131 9.10 -8.72 4.96
CA MET A 131 9.59 -7.38 5.33
C MET A 131 9.38 -6.37 4.20
N ARG A 132 9.72 -6.74 2.95
CA ARG A 132 9.53 -5.86 1.80
C ARG A 132 8.06 -5.51 1.61
N SER A 133 7.16 -6.51 1.60
CA SER A 133 5.72 -6.28 1.46
C SER A 133 5.20 -5.34 2.55
N PHE A 134 5.61 -5.56 3.79
CA PHE A 134 5.20 -4.70 4.89
C PHE A 134 5.73 -3.25 4.74
N PHE A 135 6.98 -3.06 4.30
CA PHE A 135 7.52 -1.72 4.02
C PHE A 135 6.80 -1.02 2.85
N GLN A 136 6.34 -1.77 1.87
CA GLN A 136 5.51 -1.25 0.76
C GLN A 136 4.14 -0.83 1.27
N GLU A 137 3.45 -1.67 2.05
CA GLU A 137 2.17 -1.34 2.69
C GLU A 137 2.26 -0.09 3.56
N CYS A 138 3.39 0.11 4.25
CA CYS A 138 3.67 1.31 5.02
C CYS A 138 4.08 2.53 4.18
N ASN A 139 4.08 2.44 2.84
CA ASN A 139 4.55 3.49 1.93
C ASN A 139 5.98 3.97 2.24
N LYS A 140 6.90 3.05 2.60
CA LYS A 140 8.30 3.37 2.85
C LYS A 140 9.24 2.94 1.72
N ILE A 141 8.76 2.07 0.83
CA ILE A 141 9.49 1.62 -0.36
C ILE A 141 8.56 1.78 -1.58
N PHE A 142 9.00 2.59 -2.53
CA PHE A 142 8.31 2.79 -3.80
C PHE A 142 9.17 2.24 -4.93
N PHE A 143 8.59 1.40 -5.79
CA PHE A 143 9.32 0.77 -6.89
C PHE A 143 9.95 1.79 -7.84
N ASP A 144 9.22 2.83 -8.17
CA ASP A 144 9.64 3.90 -9.07
C ASP A 144 10.79 4.75 -8.51
N HIS A 145 10.97 4.80 -7.18
CA HIS A 145 12.05 5.53 -6.51
C HIS A 145 13.36 4.74 -6.39
N ILE A 146 13.36 3.43 -6.65
CA ILE A 146 14.58 2.60 -6.54
C ILE A 146 15.61 3.00 -7.59
N PRO A 147 16.93 3.04 -7.24
CA PRO A 147 18.01 3.30 -8.18
C PRO A 147 18.02 2.28 -9.34
N CYS A 148 18.02 2.76 -10.57
CA CYS A 148 18.06 1.97 -11.79
C CYS A 148 19.47 1.95 -12.37
N HIS A 149 20.33 1.08 -11.89
CA HIS A 149 21.76 1.05 -12.25
C HIS A 149 22.06 0.65 -13.71
N TRP A 150 21.10 0.05 -14.40
CA TRP A 150 21.25 -0.37 -15.79
C TRP A 150 20.78 0.69 -16.81
N PHE A 151 20.19 1.79 -16.35
CA PHE A 151 19.59 2.82 -17.21
C PHE A 151 20.26 4.18 -17.00
N ASN A 152 20.72 4.76 -18.09
CA ASN A 152 21.18 6.13 -18.12
C ASN A 152 20.22 6.95 -18.98
N ILE A 153 19.52 7.91 -18.38
CA ILE A 153 18.47 8.68 -19.05
C ILE A 153 19.00 9.49 -20.25
N TYR A 154 20.28 9.85 -20.26
CA TYR A 154 20.87 10.64 -21.35
C TYR A 154 21.27 9.80 -22.58
N THR A 155 21.47 8.49 -22.44
CA THR A 155 21.89 7.59 -23.52
C THR A 155 20.85 6.57 -23.89
N ASP A 156 20.05 6.12 -22.93
CA ASP A 156 19.15 4.97 -23.07
C ASP A 156 17.66 5.38 -23.20
N ALA A 157 17.35 6.65 -22.94
CA ALA A 157 16.01 7.17 -23.12
C ALA A 157 15.59 7.19 -24.60
N ASP A 158 14.30 7.06 -24.83
CA ASP A 158 13.70 7.27 -26.14
C ASP A 158 13.60 8.77 -26.43
N GLU A 159 14.35 9.25 -27.41
CA GLU A 159 14.33 10.66 -27.81
C GLU A 159 12.94 11.14 -28.26
N GLN A 160 12.16 10.24 -28.89
CA GLN A 160 10.80 10.59 -29.30
C GLN A 160 9.92 10.78 -28.07
N MET A 161 10.06 9.91 -27.07
CA MET A 161 9.32 10.04 -25.81
C MET A 161 9.63 11.36 -25.08
N ILE A 162 10.89 11.81 -25.10
CA ILE A 162 11.26 13.12 -24.52
C ILE A 162 10.57 14.27 -25.28
N LYS A 163 10.53 14.20 -26.62
CA LYS A 163 9.85 15.21 -27.46
C LYS A 163 8.33 15.22 -27.21
N ASP A 164 7.72 14.06 -27.15
CA ASP A 164 6.28 13.91 -26.89
C ASP A 164 5.94 14.48 -25.51
N PHE A 165 6.73 14.13 -24.48
CA PHE A 165 6.57 14.69 -23.14
C PHE A 165 6.66 16.21 -23.12
N ARG A 166 7.66 16.80 -23.81
CA ARG A 166 7.79 18.25 -23.91
C ARG A 166 6.57 18.91 -24.52
N THR A 167 6.01 18.29 -25.56
CA THR A 167 4.83 18.79 -26.28
C THR A 167 3.59 18.73 -25.41
N GLU A 168 3.31 17.58 -24.79
CA GLU A 168 2.15 17.38 -23.93
C GLU A 168 2.21 18.24 -22.67
N ALA A 169 3.37 18.35 -22.05
CA ALA A 169 3.60 19.17 -20.87
C ALA A 169 3.71 20.68 -21.21
N LYS A 170 3.61 21.05 -22.49
CA LYS A 170 3.71 22.45 -23.00
C LYS A 170 4.96 23.17 -22.50
N LEU A 171 6.08 22.46 -22.46
CA LEU A 171 7.35 23.01 -21.98
C LEU A 171 7.99 23.91 -23.03
N SER A 172 8.70 24.95 -22.56
CA SER A 172 9.47 25.82 -23.44
C SER A 172 10.56 25.01 -24.18
N PRO A 173 10.75 25.23 -25.49
CA PRO A 173 11.84 24.61 -26.25
C PRO A 173 13.24 24.90 -25.67
N SER A 174 13.40 26.01 -24.96
CA SER A 174 14.65 26.43 -24.35
C SER A 174 14.96 25.74 -23.02
N THR A 175 14.02 25.00 -22.42
CA THR A 175 14.24 24.29 -21.15
C THR A 175 15.17 23.09 -21.38
N PRO A 176 16.35 23.01 -20.72
CA PRO A 176 17.26 21.88 -20.88
C PRO A 176 16.60 20.56 -20.37
N ASP A 177 16.91 19.44 -21.03
CA ASP A 177 16.42 18.11 -20.60
C ASP A 177 16.82 17.79 -19.16
N LYS A 178 18.04 18.16 -18.78
CA LYS A 178 18.53 17.97 -17.40
C LYS A 178 17.60 18.62 -16.38
N GLN A 179 17.17 19.87 -16.63
CA GLN A 179 16.27 20.58 -15.71
C GLN A 179 14.89 19.93 -15.66
N ILE A 180 14.40 19.40 -16.79
CA ILE A 180 13.12 18.65 -16.82
C ILE A 180 13.24 17.43 -15.93
N PHE A 181 14.30 16.63 -16.09
CA PHE A 181 14.49 15.40 -15.33
C PHE A 181 14.72 15.64 -13.83
N GLU A 182 15.43 16.73 -13.49
CA GLU A 182 15.58 17.16 -12.10
C GLU A 182 14.26 17.61 -11.48
N ASN A 183 13.45 18.39 -12.19
CA ASN A 183 12.12 18.83 -11.72
C ASN A 183 11.14 17.68 -11.55
N LEU A 184 11.29 16.60 -12.31
CA LEU A 184 10.51 15.37 -12.18
C LEU A 184 11.09 14.43 -11.12
N GLU A 185 12.16 14.81 -10.42
CA GLU A 185 12.83 14.02 -9.39
C GLU A 185 13.25 12.62 -9.87
N LEU A 186 13.69 12.50 -11.12
CA LEU A 186 14.02 11.22 -11.75
C LEU A 186 15.37 10.64 -11.31
N PHE A 187 16.11 11.36 -10.49
CA PHE A 187 17.40 10.92 -9.95
C PHE A 187 17.34 10.72 -8.45
N THR A 188 18.18 9.80 -7.97
CA THR A 188 18.52 9.69 -6.56
C THR A 188 19.48 10.82 -6.16
N GLU A 189 19.70 10.99 -4.85
CA GLU A 189 20.69 11.97 -4.34
C GLU A 189 22.10 11.77 -4.91
N ASN A 190 22.45 10.53 -5.26
CA ASN A 190 23.73 10.18 -5.88
C ASN A 190 23.76 10.36 -7.41
N GLY A 191 22.71 10.92 -8.01
CA GLY A 191 22.61 11.14 -9.44
C GLY A 191 22.31 9.90 -10.30
N THR A 192 21.97 8.77 -9.70
CA THR A 192 21.52 7.56 -10.41
C THR A 192 20.07 7.73 -10.85
N ALA A 193 19.73 7.36 -12.08
CA ALA A 193 18.34 7.36 -12.52
C ALA A 193 17.50 6.39 -11.69
N LYS A 194 16.24 6.74 -11.42
CA LYS A 194 15.26 5.89 -10.71
C LYS A 194 14.56 4.93 -11.69
N ASN A 195 13.97 3.85 -11.19
CA ASN A 195 13.17 2.93 -12.02
C ASN A 195 12.04 3.66 -12.76
N GLY A 196 11.37 4.63 -12.12
CA GLY A 196 10.35 5.44 -12.77
C GLY A 196 10.85 6.15 -14.03
N ALA A 197 12.10 6.63 -14.02
CA ALA A 197 12.73 7.23 -15.20
C ALA A 197 12.88 6.21 -16.33
N ALA A 198 13.34 5.00 -16.01
CA ALA A 198 13.52 3.92 -16.99
C ALA A 198 12.18 3.44 -17.55
N MET A 199 11.14 3.35 -16.71
CA MET A 199 9.80 2.92 -17.14
C MET A 199 9.09 3.96 -17.99
N PHE A 200 9.29 5.25 -17.71
CA PHE A 200 8.60 6.32 -18.45
C PHE A 200 9.34 6.75 -19.72
N PHE A 201 10.68 6.81 -19.69
CA PHE A 201 11.48 7.30 -20.79
C PHE A 201 12.29 6.21 -21.53
N GLY A 202 12.38 5.01 -20.99
CA GLY A 202 13.13 3.91 -21.62
C GLY A 202 12.43 3.37 -22.88
N LYS A 203 13.22 2.90 -23.87
CA LYS A 203 12.70 2.33 -25.13
C LYS A 203 11.96 1.02 -24.90
N GLN A 204 12.49 0.14 -24.08
CA GLN A 204 11.96 -1.21 -23.82
C GLN A 204 12.19 -1.62 -22.36
N PRO A 205 11.52 -0.95 -21.40
CA PRO A 205 11.70 -1.24 -19.98
C PRO A 205 11.31 -2.68 -19.62
N GLU A 206 10.38 -3.30 -20.36
CA GLU A 206 9.94 -4.68 -20.17
C GLU A 206 11.05 -5.72 -20.34
N ARG A 207 12.17 -5.40 -20.99
CA ARG A 207 13.33 -6.28 -21.03
C ARG A 207 13.99 -6.51 -19.67
N LYS A 208 13.87 -5.53 -18.78
CA LYS A 208 14.42 -5.58 -17.41
C LYS A 208 13.34 -5.74 -16.36
N PHE A 209 12.16 -5.24 -16.65
CA PHE A 209 10.96 -5.37 -15.85
C PHE A 209 9.89 -6.17 -16.64
N PRO A 210 10.02 -7.51 -16.77
CA PRO A 210 9.18 -8.31 -17.67
C PRO A 210 7.68 -8.16 -17.43
N HIS A 211 7.32 -7.78 -16.21
CA HIS A 211 5.93 -7.58 -15.80
C HIS A 211 5.40 -6.16 -16.08
N ALA A 212 6.28 -5.21 -16.47
CA ALA A 212 5.90 -3.83 -16.80
C ALA A 212 5.29 -3.74 -18.21
N ILE A 213 4.25 -4.52 -18.47
CA ILE A 213 3.47 -4.60 -19.70
C ILE A 213 1.98 -4.42 -19.40
N THR A 214 1.22 -3.92 -20.37
CA THR A 214 -0.23 -3.78 -20.28
C THR A 214 -0.88 -4.83 -21.16
N ARG A 215 -1.79 -5.62 -20.59
CA ARG A 215 -2.58 -6.61 -21.35
C ARG A 215 -4.04 -6.21 -21.37
N CYS A 216 -4.61 -6.08 -22.56
CA CYS A 216 -6.01 -5.76 -22.78
C CYS A 216 -6.72 -6.99 -23.34
N VAL A 217 -7.80 -7.43 -22.70
CA VAL A 217 -8.56 -8.62 -23.09
C VAL A 217 -10.02 -8.26 -23.24
N LEU A 218 -10.60 -8.60 -24.39
CA LEU A 218 -12.04 -8.45 -24.64
C LEU A 218 -12.71 -9.82 -24.55
N PHE A 219 -13.67 -9.94 -23.63
CA PHE A 219 -14.48 -11.14 -23.45
C PHE A 219 -15.82 -11.04 -24.15
N LYS A 220 -16.38 -12.18 -24.52
CA LYS A 220 -17.75 -12.28 -25.04
C LYS A 220 -18.75 -12.36 -23.89
N GLY A 221 -19.57 -11.33 -23.71
CA GLY A 221 -20.56 -11.23 -22.62
C GLY A 221 -19.90 -11.03 -21.24
N THR A 222 -20.63 -11.32 -20.19
CA THR A 222 -20.20 -11.08 -18.80
C THR A 222 -19.39 -12.21 -18.19
N ASN A 223 -19.35 -13.38 -18.83
CA ASN A 223 -18.61 -14.53 -18.35
C ASN A 223 -17.21 -14.55 -19.00
N LYS A 224 -16.15 -14.56 -18.19
CA LYS A 224 -14.73 -14.57 -18.65
C LYS A 224 -14.30 -15.90 -19.29
N VAL A 225 -15.18 -16.56 -20.08
CA VAL A 225 -14.94 -17.87 -20.69
C VAL A 225 -14.44 -17.74 -22.13
N TYR A 226 -15.03 -16.83 -22.91
CA TYR A 226 -14.68 -16.69 -24.32
C TYR A 226 -13.96 -15.36 -24.55
N ILE A 227 -12.71 -15.44 -25.03
CA ILE A 227 -11.91 -14.28 -25.42
C ILE A 227 -12.19 -13.95 -26.88
N ILE A 228 -12.56 -12.70 -27.17
CA ILE A 228 -12.74 -12.17 -28.54
C ILE A 228 -11.44 -11.60 -29.06
N ASP A 229 -10.71 -10.86 -28.22
CA ASP A 229 -9.41 -10.28 -28.56
C ASP A 229 -8.51 -10.20 -27.31
N ASP A 230 -7.19 -10.33 -27.52
CA ASP A 230 -6.18 -10.31 -26.49
C ASP A 230 -4.94 -9.64 -27.06
N LYS A 231 -4.53 -8.52 -26.45
CA LYS A 231 -3.37 -7.74 -26.85
C LYS A 231 -2.50 -7.39 -25.66
N THR A 232 -1.20 -7.51 -25.88
CA THR A 232 -0.18 -7.09 -24.89
C THR A 232 0.62 -5.93 -25.48
N PHE A 233 0.80 -4.90 -24.69
CA PHE A 233 1.51 -3.69 -25.03
C PHE A 233 2.74 -3.55 -24.14
N GLY A 234 3.90 -3.33 -24.73
CA GLY A 234 5.18 -3.01 -24.08
C GLY A 234 5.62 -1.60 -24.42
N GLY A 235 6.89 -1.30 -24.15
CA GLY A 235 7.47 0.03 -24.30
C GLY A 235 7.29 0.89 -23.06
N SER A 236 7.51 2.20 -23.17
CA SER A 236 7.33 3.12 -22.05
C SER A 236 5.90 3.11 -21.52
N LEU A 237 5.68 3.48 -20.26
CA LEU A 237 4.32 3.53 -19.67
C LEU A 237 3.39 4.42 -20.48
N TYR A 238 3.90 5.53 -21.02
CA TYR A 238 3.09 6.42 -21.87
C TYR A 238 2.71 5.76 -23.21
N GLN A 239 3.63 5.01 -23.83
CA GLN A 239 3.33 4.24 -25.05
C GLN A 239 2.28 3.16 -24.77
N GLN A 240 2.40 2.46 -23.65
CA GLN A 240 1.41 1.46 -23.23
C GLN A 240 0.03 2.09 -23.02
N TYR A 241 -0.02 3.26 -22.39
CA TYR A 241 -1.25 4.05 -22.23
C TYR A 241 -1.88 4.39 -23.57
N LEU A 242 -1.13 4.97 -24.51
CA LEU A 242 -1.64 5.34 -25.83
C LEU A 242 -2.13 4.13 -26.63
N GLN A 243 -1.40 3.01 -26.60
CA GLN A 243 -1.78 1.79 -27.30
C GLN A 243 -3.03 1.15 -26.69
N ALA A 244 -3.17 1.17 -25.36
CA ALA A 244 -4.37 0.66 -24.68
C ALA A 244 -5.60 1.50 -25.01
N ILE A 245 -5.48 2.84 -25.01
CA ILE A 245 -6.58 3.74 -25.43
C ILE A 245 -6.99 3.46 -26.89
N ALA A 246 -6.03 3.44 -27.81
CA ALA A 246 -6.32 3.20 -29.21
C ALA A 246 -6.98 1.83 -29.46
N TRP A 247 -6.56 0.80 -28.69
CA TRP A 247 -7.17 -0.52 -28.75
C TRP A 247 -8.61 -0.48 -28.24
N LEU A 248 -8.88 0.18 -27.11
CA LEU A 248 -10.23 0.34 -26.55
C LEU A 248 -11.14 1.10 -27.53
N GLU A 249 -10.68 2.23 -28.07
CA GLU A 249 -11.43 2.99 -29.08
C GLU A 249 -11.82 2.13 -30.29
N SER A 250 -10.96 1.19 -30.70
CA SER A 250 -11.24 0.26 -31.79
C SER A 250 -12.30 -0.80 -31.49
N LYS A 251 -12.64 -1.00 -30.19
CA LYS A 251 -13.58 -2.04 -29.72
C LYS A 251 -14.91 -1.51 -29.28
N LEU A 252 -14.97 -0.22 -28.93
CA LEU A 252 -16.19 0.42 -28.44
C LEU A 252 -17.13 0.79 -29.56
N GLN A 253 -18.41 0.74 -29.27
CA GLN A 253 -19.45 1.22 -30.18
C GLN A 253 -19.63 2.72 -30.02
N VAL A 254 -19.73 3.40 -31.17
CA VAL A 254 -20.04 4.83 -31.26
C VAL A 254 -21.37 5.00 -31.91
N ALA A 255 -22.32 5.59 -31.19
CA ALA A 255 -23.60 6.05 -31.77
C ALA A 255 -23.42 7.48 -32.28
N TYR A 256 -24.08 7.78 -33.38
CA TYR A 256 -24.07 9.13 -33.95
C TYR A 256 -25.45 9.79 -33.73
N LYS A 257 -25.45 10.93 -33.06
CA LYS A 257 -26.62 11.77 -32.93
C LYS A 257 -26.54 12.87 -34.00
N ILE A 258 -27.58 12.99 -34.78
CA ILE A 258 -27.73 14.04 -35.82
C ILE A 258 -28.91 14.91 -35.43
N GLU A 259 -28.65 16.14 -35.00
CA GLU A 259 -29.69 17.13 -34.70
C GLU A 259 -29.57 18.30 -35.69
N GLY A 260 -30.60 18.44 -36.53
CA GLY A 260 -30.65 19.52 -37.52
C GLY A 260 -29.61 19.41 -38.63
N THR A 261 -29.01 20.56 -39.04
CA THR A 261 -27.99 20.66 -40.07
C THR A 261 -26.55 20.75 -39.50
N GLY A 262 -26.38 20.48 -38.20
CA GLY A 262 -25.10 20.55 -37.51
C GLY A 262 -24.19 19.34 -37.77
N PRO A 263 -22.92 19.40 -37.32
CA PRO A 263 -22.01 18.26 -37.37
C PRO A 263 -22.56 17.12 -36.50
N ARG A 264 -22.20 15.88 -36.87
CA ARG A 264 -22.55 14.69 -36.10
C ARG A 264 -21.91 14.74 -34.71
N GLU A 265 -22.72 14.45 -33.68
CA GLU A 265 -22.21 14.25 -32.33
C GLU A 265 -21.93 12.75 -32.12
N GLU A 266 -20.72 12.42 -31.72
CA GLU A 266 -20.31 11.06 -31.40
C GLU A 266 -20.70 10.76 -29.96
N ILE A 267 -21.54 9.75 -29.76
CA ILE A 267 -21.92 9.27 -28.42
C ILE A 267 -21.25 7.92 -28.21
N TRP A 268 -20.21 7.90 -27.42
CA TRP A 268 -19.52 6.69 -27.02
C TRP A 268 -20.37 5.92 -26.01
N GLU A 269 -20.40 4.59 -26.13
CA GLU A 269 -21.06 3.69 -25.17
C GLU A 269 -20.57 3.96 -23.73
N ILE A 270 -19.27 4.19 -23.57
CA ILE A 270 -18.65 4.67 -22.34
C ILE A 270 -17.79 5.89 -22.69
N PRO A 271 -17.88 7.00 -21.94
CA PRO A 271 -17.07 8.20 -22.21
C PRO A 271 -15.56 7.90 -22.19
N LEU A 272 -14.84 8.35 -23.21
CA LEU A 272 -13.38 8.13 -23.32
C LEU A 272 -12.59 8.65 -22.11
N THR A 273 -13.08 9.68 -21.44
CA THR A 273 -12.47 10.21 -20.22
C THR A 273 -12.42 9.20 -19.09
N VAL A 274 -13.44 8.33 -18.97
CA VAL A 274 -13.51 7.27 -17.97
C VAL A 274 -12.42 6.22 -18.23
N PHE A 275 -12.21 5.84 -19.50
CA PHE A 275 -11.14 4.90 -19.85
C PHE A 275 -9.76 5.47 -19.61
N LYS A 276 -9.56 6.74 -19.98
CA LYS A 276 -8.28 7.42 -19.76
C LYS A 276 -7.90 7.42 -18.29
N GLU A 277 -8.83 7.81 -17.44
CA GLU A 277 -8.65 7.81 -15.99
C GLU A 277 -8.37 6.40 -15.47
N ALA A 278 -9.17 5.41 -15.89
CA ALA A 278 -9.05 4.03 -15.44
C ALA A 278 -7.70 3.41 -15.82
N ILE A 279 -7.19 3.66 -17.05
CA ILE A 279 -5.89 3.13 -17.49
C ILE A 279 -4.76 3.84 -16.77
N ILE A 280 -4.84 5.17 -16.59
CA ILE A 280 -3.83 5.92 -15.84
C ILE A 280 -3.76 5.37 -14.41
N ASN A 281 -4.89 5.19 -13.74
CA ASN A 281 -4.94 4.62 -12.39
C ASN A 281 -4.38 3.20 -12.34
N ALA A 282 -4.70 2.36 -13.33
CA ALA A 282 -4.18 1.00 -13.43
C ALA A 282 -2.65 0.96 -13.59
N LEU A 283 -2.07 1.88 -14.36
CA LEU A 283 -0.62 1.98 -14.55
C LEU A 283 0.08 2.60 -13.34
N SER A 284 -0.52 3.63 -12.72
CA SER A 284 0.10 4.39 -11.63
C SER A 284 0.05 3.65 -10.28
N HIS A 285 -1.02 2.90 -10.02
CA HIS A 285 -1.23 2.18 -8.75
C HIS A 285 -0.87 0.70 -8.82
N ARG A 286 -0.28 0.25 -9.93
CA ARG A 286 0.17 -1.12 -10.06
C ARG A 286 1.36 -1.42 -9.15
N ASP A 287 1.33 -2.57 -8.49
CA ASP A 287 2.51 -3.12 -7.85
C ASP A 287 3.45 -3.73 -8.90
N TYR A 288 4.59 -3.07 -9.14
CA TYR A 288 5.60 -3.52 -10.10
C TYR A 288 6.60 -4.52 -9.51
N TYR A 289 6.50 -4.86 -8.23
CA TYR A 289 7.26 -5.97 -7.64
C TYR A 289 6.58 -7.31 -7.87
N GLU A 290 5.24 -7.31 -7.94
CA GLU A 290 4.49 -8.53 -8.14
C GLU A 290 4.62 -9.03 -9.58
N PRO A 291 4.94 -10.34 -9.77
CA PRO A 291 5.08 -10.93 -11.10
C PRO A 291 3.76 -11.10 -11.86
N VAL A 292 2.66 -10.64 -11.30
CA VAL A 292 1.33 -10.70 -11.92
C VAL A 292 1.19 -9.58 -12.93
N SER A 293 1.08 -9.93 -14.20
CA SER A 293 1.08 -8.97 -15.32
C SER A 293 -0.25 -8.25 -15.57
N TYR A 294 -1.20 -8.21 -14.60
CA TYR A 294 -2.47 -7.54 -14.84
C TYR A 294 -3.05 -6.88 -13.57
N THR A 295 -3.39 -5.63 -13.70
CA THR A 295 -4.38 -4.98 -12.85
C THR A 295 -5.75 -5.22 -13.50
N HIS A 296 -6.68 -5.83 -12.78
CA HIS A 296 -8.02 -6.06 -13.31
C HIS A 296 -8.81 -4.76 -13.37
N LEU A 297 -9.01 -4.25 -14.56
CA LEU A 297 -10.06 -3.29 -14.88
C LEU A 297 -11.17 -4.09 -15.56
N THR A 298 -12.29 -4.31 -14.89
CA THR A 298 -13.49 -4.88 -15.51
C THR A 298 -14.44 -3.72 -15.76
N LEU A 299 -14.69 -3.44 -17.03
CA LEU A 299 -15.65 -2.44 -17.49
C LEU A 299 -16.96 -3.14 -17.82
#